data_1132ff4a45045c81fe6e92f7b80f13b1
#
_entry.id   1132ff4a45045c81fe6e92f7b80f13b1
#
_cell.length_a   1.000
_cell.length_b   1.000
_cell.length_c   1.000
_cell.angle_alpha   90.00
_cell.angle_beta   90.00
_cell.angle_gamma   90.00
#
_symmetry.space_group_name_H-M   'P 1'
#
loop_
_entity.id
_entity.type
_entity.pdbx_description
1 polymer ?
#
loop_
_entity_poly.entity_id
_entity_poly.type
_entity_poly.pdbx_seq_one_letter_code
_entity_poly.pdbx_strand_id
1 'polypeptide(L)'
;MRRLRSRFAEARGTALVEAALITPLLLFLTLSIVDFGAMFYCYLALENGVAQASRFAVTGNVLNDPNNPGNPLSRTDSIKSAMRTATPTLTIPDAAFSFNHMAPGGNAWVGGVGGPDEIDKVTVTYTWSFYNPVLWPFFNNGQITLSVDSTMKNESRWQ
;
A
#
# COMPACT_ATOMS: atom_id res chain seq x y z
N MET A 1 -3.77 27.09 59.29
CA MET A 1 -3.81 27.35 57.83
C MET A 1 -2.54 26.90 57.08
N ARG A 2 -1.35 26.84 57.65
CA ARG A 2 -0.08 26.45 56.97
C ARG A 2 -0.04 24.96 56.53
N ARG A 3 -0.62 24.03 57.29
CA ARG A 3 -0.63 22.58 57.00
C ARG A 3 -1.55 22.17 55.82
N LEU A 4 -2.58 22.92 55.54
CA LEU A 4 -3.45 22.64 54.38
C LEU A 4 -2.78 23.02 53.06
N ARG A 5 -2.01 24.12 53.02
CA ARG A 5 -1.25 24.54 51.84
C ARG A 5 -0.16 23.53 51.40
N SER A 6 0.51 22.85 52.35
CA SER A 6 1.53 21.86 52.06
C SER A 6 0.93 20.62 51.39
N ARG A 7 -0.23 20.13 51.85
CA ARG A 7 -0.91 18.96 51.27
C ARG A 7 -1.38 19.19 49.83
N PHE A 8 -1.84 20.40 49.49
CA PHE A 8 -2.22 20.77 48.11
C PHE A 8 -0.98 20.91 47.19
N ALA A 9 0.16 21.34 47.72
CA ALA A 9 1.39 21.41 46.95
C ALA A 9 1.99 20.02 46.67
N GLU A 10 1.95 19.10 47.62
CA GLU A 10 2.35 17.70 47.46
C GLU A 10 1.45 16.96 46.46
N ALA A 11 0.13 17.13 46.57
CA ALA A 11 -0.82 16.50 45.63
C ALA A 11 -0.64 17.00 44.18
N ARG A 12 -0.28 18.29 44.02
CA ARG A 12 0.05 18.83 42.69
C ARG A 12 1.36 18.30 42.14
N GLY A 13 2.37 18.07 43.01
CA GLY A 13 3.65 17.49 42.62
C GLY A 13 3.50 16.05 42.13
N THR A 14 2.76 15.21 42.84
CA THR A 14 2.48 13.83 42.45
C THR A 14 1.70 13.75 41.12
N ALA A 15 0.68 14.57 40.95
CA ALA A 15 -0.10 14.66 39.72
C ALA A 15 0.76 15.04 38.48
N LEU A 16 1.71 15.96 38.65
CA LEU A 16 2.65 16.34 37.60
C LEU A 16 3.58 15.21 37.22
N VAL A 17 4.11 14.47 38.19
CA VAL A 17 4.97 13.30 37.93
C VAL A 17 4.19 12.19 37.24
N GLU A 18 2.96 11.92 37.67
CA GLU A 18 2.05 10.95 37.05
C GLU A 18 1.73 11.33 35.60
N ALA A 19 1.37 12.59 35.35
CA ALA A 19 1.13 13.09 34.00
C ALA A 19 2.39 13.00 33.12
N ALA A 20 3.56 13.32 33.67
CA ALA A 20 4.83 13.21 32.94
C ALA A 20 5.17 11.79 32.51
N LEU A 21 4.74 10.76 33.27
CA LEU A 21 4.92 9.35 32.91
C LEU A 21 3.86 8.85 31.93
N ILE A 22 2.61 9.26 32.10
CA ILE A 22 1.49 8.78 31.27
C ILE A 22 1.46 9.46 29.90
N THR A 23 1.79 10.75 29.83
CA THR A 23 1.69 11.53 28.57
C THR A 23 2.54 10.95 27.44
N PRO A 24 3.83 10.59 27.61
CA PRO A 24 4.62 9.98 26.55
C PRO A 24 4.05 8.66 26.06
N LEU A 25 3.53 7.82 26.97
CA LEU A 25 2.90 6.55 26.63
C LEU A 25 1.62 6.77 25.80
N LEU A 26 0.79 7.71 26.22
CA LEU A 26 -0.45 8.07 25.51
C LEU A 26 -0.14 8.60 24.11
N LEU A 27 0.84 9.49 23.98
CA LEU A 27 1.29 10.01 22.70
C LEU A 27 1.82 8.89 21.79
N PHE A 28 2.64 8.00 22.32
CA PHE A 28 3.14 6.85 21.57
C PHE A 28 1.99 5.99 21.03
N LEU A 29 1.02 5.63 21.87
CA LEU A 29 -0.13 4.84 21.45
C LEU A 29 -0.97 5.56 20.39
N THR A 30 -1.25 6.84 20.59
CA THR A 30 -2.05 7.63 19.66
C THR A 30 -1.37 7.73 18.29
N LEU A 31 -0.08 8.08 18.26
CA LEU A 31 0.69 8.16 17.01
C LEU A 31 0.80 6.80 16.32
N SER A 32 0.96 5.72 17.08
CA SER A 32 1.00 4.37 16.52
C SER A 32 -0.32 3.99 15.86
N ILE A 33 -1.47 4.30 16.49
CA ILE A 33 -2.79 4.03 15.90
C ILE A 33 -2.97 4.78 14.58
N VAL A 34 -2.55 6.05 14.51
CA VAL A 34 -2.64 6.86 13.28
C VAL A 34 -1.75 6.27 12.20
N ASP A 35 -0.54 5.86 12.52
CA ASP A 35 0.45 5.34 11.57
C ASP A 35 0.00 3.98 10.99
N PHE A 36 -0.46 3.06 11.84
CA PHE A 36 -1.04 1.80 11.38
C PHE A 36 -2.33 2.02 10.57
N GLY A 37 -3.17 2.97 10.97
CA GLY A 37 -4.38 3.32 10.21
C GLY A 37 -4.05 3.79 8.79
N ALA A 38 -3.03 4.64 8.65
CA ALA A 38 -2.54 5.10 7.35
C ALA A 38 -1.93 3.96 6.51
N MET A 39 -1.19 3.05 7.16
CA MET A 39 -0.66 1.84 6.51
C MET A 39 -1.78 0.93 5.98
N PHE A 40 -2.83 0.68 6.78
CA PHE A 40 -3.97 -0.11 6.35
C PHE A 40 -4.75 0.55 5.21
N TYR A 41 -4.90 1.87 5.24
CA TYR A 41 -5.50 2.60 4.13
C TYR A 41 -4.68 2.40 2.84
N CYS A 42 -3.35 2.51 2.92
CA CYS A 42 -2.45 2.25 1.81
C CYS A 42 -2.61 0.81 1.27
N TYR A 43 -2.66 -0.18 2.15
CA TYR A 43 -2.86 -1.58 1.78
C TYR A 43 -4.18 -1.80 1.03
N LEU A 44 -5.29 -1.26 1.54
CA LEU A 44 -6.60 -1.35 0.88
C LEU A 44 -6.62 -0.63 -0.47
N ALA A 45 -5.94 0.51 -0.59
CA ALA A 45 -5.81 1.22 -1.86
C ALA A 45 -5.03 0.37 -2.88
N LEU A 46 -3.94 -0.29 -2.47
CA LEU A 46 -3.18 -1.20 -3.32
C LEU A 46 -4.02 -2.40 -3.77
N GLU A 47 -4.77 -3.03 -2.88
CA GLU A 47 -5.69 -4.13 -3.18
C GLU A 47 -6.73 -3.74 -4.24
N ASN A 48 -7.39 -2.59 -4.04
CA ASN A 48 -8.35 -2.07 -5.01
C ASN A 48 -7.69 -1.73 -6.35
N GLY A 49 -6.50 -1.13 -6.30
CA GLY A 49 -5.74 -0.77 -7.50
C GLY A 49 -5.34 -1.98 -8.33
N VAL A 50 -4.82 -3.02 -7.68
CA VAL A 50 -4.42 -4.27 -8.36
C VAL A 50 -5.63 -4.99 -8.95
N ALA A 51 -6.77 -4.98 -8.26
CA ALA A 51 -8.01 -5.55 -8.80
C ALA A 51 -8.49 -4.81 -10.05
N GLN A 52 -8.41 -3.47 -10.07
CA GLN A 52 -8.76 -2.67 -11.26
C GLN A 52 -7.77 -2.92 -12.42
N ALA A 53 -6.47 -2.99 -12.11
CA ALA A 53 -5.43 -3.29 -13.07
C ALA A 53 -5.66 -4.67 -13.73
N SER A 54 -6.00 -5.68 -12.95
CA SER A 54 -6.28 -7.03 -13.44
C SER A 54 -7.54 -7.08 -14.31
N ARG A 55 -8.62 -6.37 -13.93
CA ARG A 55 -9.82 -6.25 -14.77
C ARG A 55 -9.52 -5.58 -16.10
N PHE A 56 -8.68 -4.55 -16.09
CA PHE A 56 -8.22 -3.92 -17.32
C PHE A 56 -7.38 -4.88 -18.17
N ALA A 57 -6.46 -5.64 -17.54
CA ALA A 57 -5.62 -6.61 -18.22
C ALA A 57 -6.41 -7.69 -18.96
N VAL A 58 -7.50 -8.19 -18.35
CA VAL A 58 -8.37 -9.25 -18.91
C VAL A 58 -8.93 -8.89 -20.30
N THR A 59 -9.22 -7.62 -20.53
CA THR A 59 -9.83 -7.14 -21.80
C THR A 59 -8.83 -7.04 -22.94
N GLY A 60 -7.53 -7.14 -22.69
CA GLY A 60 -6.49 -6.95 -23.70
C GLY A 60 -6.34 -5.51 -24.21
N ASN A 61 -7.13 -4.57 -23.70
CA ASN A 61 -7.08 -3.18 -24.11
C ASN A 61 -5.74 -2.52 -23.81
N VAL A 62 -5.41 -1.53 -24.64
CA VAL A 62 -4.24 -0.66 -24.46
C VAL A 62 -4.69 0.81 -24.39
N LEU A 63 -4.00 1.60 -23.58
CA LEU A 63 -4.26 3.05 -23.47
C LEU A 63 -3.41 3.81 -24.48
N ASN A 64 -3.88 4.98 -24.88
CA ASN A 64 -3.07 5.91 -25.67
C ASN A 64 -1.96 6.53 -24.79
N ASP A 65 -0.78 6.71 -25.36
CA ASP A 65 0.31 7.41 -24.70
C ASP A 65 -0.02 8.89 -24.54
N PRO A 66 -0.13 9.43 -23.32
CA PRO A 66 -0.40 10.83 -23.09
C PRO A 66 0.72 11.75 -23.59
N ASN A 67 1.94 11.24 -23.73
CA ASN A 67 3.12 12.00 -24.21
C ASN A 67 3.31 11.87 -25.73
N ASN A 68 2.65 10.92 -26.38
CA ASN A 68 2.77 10.69 -27.82
C ASN A 68 1.40 10.31 -28.41
N PRO A 69 0.50 11.32 -28.60
CA PRO A 69 -0.84 11.10 -29.11
C PRO A 69 -0.84 10.37 -30.46
N GLY A 70 -1.59 9.28 -30.54
CA GLY A 70 -1.67 8.42 -31.75
C GLY A 70 -0.85 7.13 -31.67
N ASN A 71 0.03 6.99 -30.66
CA ASN A 71 0.71 5.73 -30.38
C ASN A 71 0.11 5.10 -29.10
N PRO A 72 -0.26 3.81 -29.12
CA PRO A 72 -0.71 3.12 -27.91
C PRO A 72 0.49 2.85 -26.99
N LEU A 73 0.26 2.89 -25.69
CA LEU A 73 1.18 2.37 -24.69
C LEU A 73 1.36 0.84 -24.87
N SER A 74 2.47 0.32 -24.38
CA SER A 74 2.59 -1.13 -24.22
C SER A 74 1.45 -1.64 -23.32
N ARG A 75 1.08 -2.92 -23.47
CA ARG A 75 0.06 -3.53 -22.60
C ARG A 75 0.47 -3.45 -21.14
N THR A 76 1.72 -3.72 -20.82
CA THR A 76 2.29 -3.60 -19.47
C THR A 76 2.12 -2.19 -18.92
N ASP A 77 2.46 -1.16 -19.70
CA ASP A 77 2.36 0.23 -19.25
C ASP A 77 0.91 0.70 -19.14
N SER A 78 0.02 0.17 -19.98
CA SER A 78 -1.41 0.41 -19.90
C SER A 78 -1.99 -0.14 -18.58
N ILE A 79 -1.60 -1.35 -18.18
CA ILE A 79 -2.03 -1.96 -16.90
C ILE A 79 -1.49 -1.17 -15.71
N LYS A 80 -0.21 -0.74 -15.74
CA LYS A 80 0.36 0.14 -14.70
C LYS A 80 -0.38 1.47 -14.61
N SER A 81 -0.72 2.06 -15.75
CA SER A 81 -1.48 3.31 -15.82
C SER A 81 -2.88 3.15 -15.25
N ALA A 82 -3.58 2.06 -15.58
CA ALA A 82 -4.90 1.75 -15.02
C ALA A 82 -4.85 1.63 -13.49
N MET A 83 -3.83 0.98 -12.94
CA MET A 83 -3.64 0.90 -11.48
C MET A 83 -3.39 2.28 -10.87
N ARG A 84 -2.47 3.07 -11.43
CA ARG A 84 -2.16 4.42 -10.92
C ARG A 84 -3.37 5.34 -10.94
N THR A 85 -4.21 5.21 -11.95
CA THR A 85 -5.49 5.95 -12.03
C THR A 85 -6.46 5.53 -10.92
N ALA A 86 -6.46 4.25 -10.55
CA ALA A 86 -7.29 3.73 -9.46
C ALA A 86 -6.71 4.04 -8.06
N THR A 87 -5.43 4.42 -7.97
CA THR A 87 -4.72 4.72 -6.71
C THR A 87 -4.05 6.09 -6.73
N PRO A 88 -4.78 7.19 -6.94
CA PRO A 88 -4.19 8.51 -7.17
C PRO A 88 -3.43 9.07 -5.94
N THR A 89 -3.67 8.52 -4.76
CA THR A 89 -3.01 8.92 -3.50
C THR A 89 -1.66 8.25 -3.29
N LEU A 90 -1.31 7.24 -4.11
CA LEU A 90 -0.08 6.48 -3.97
C LEU A 90 0.85 6.72 -5.16
N THR A 91 2.12 6.96 -4.87
CA THR A 91 3.17 6.99 -5.89
C THR A 91 3.78 5.60 -6.02
N ILE A 92 3.40 4.86 -7.07
CA ILE A 92 3.85 3.48 -7.30
C ILE A 92 4.90 3.51 -8.41
N PRO A 93 6.18 3.20 -8.11
CA PRO A 93 7.24 3.15 -9.11
C PRO A 93 7.07 1.96 -10.05
N ASP A 94 7.66 2.02 -11.25
CA ASP A 94 7.58 0.93 -12.24
C ASP A 94 8.16 -0.38 -11.74
N ALA A 95 9.23 -0.31 -10.95
CA ALA A 95 9.87 -1.48 -10.36
C ALA A 95 9.02 -2.22 -9.31
N ALA A 96 7.94 -1.57 -8.83
CA ALA A 96 7.01 -2.19 -7.88
C ALA A 96 6.11 -3.26 -8.53
N PHE A 97 5.98 -3.24 -9.86
CA PHE A 97 5.10 -4.13 -10.61
C PHE A 97 5.82 -5.40 -11.03
N SER A 98 5.19 -6.53 -10.84
CA SER A 98 5.57 -7.82 -11.40
C SER A 98 4.38 -8.44 -12.10
N PHE A 99 4.61 -8.91 -13.31
CA PHE A 99 3.61 -9.56 -14.16
C PHE A 99 4.05 -10.99 -14.41
N ASN A 100 3.13 -11.91 -14.25
CA ASN A 100 3.32 -13.31 -14.59
C ASN A 100 2.05 -13.84 -15.28
N HIS A 101 2.23 -14.78 -16.18
CA HIS A 101 1.12 -15.44 -16.83
C HIS A 101 1.31 -16.96 -16.82
N MET A 102 0.22 -17.67 -17.04
CA MET A 102 0.21 -19.12 -17.15
C MET A 102 -0.68 -19.54 -18.31
N ALA A 103 -0.15 -20.39 -19.18
CA ALA A 103 -0.88 -20.92 -20.32
C ALA A 103 -2.08 -21.78 -19.88
N PRO A 104 -3.14 -21.91 -20.70
CA PRO A 104 -4.28 -22.77 -20.41
C PRO A 104 -3.85 -24.22 -20.18
N GLY A 105 -4.22 -24.77 -19.00
CA GLY A 105 -3.80 -26.12 -18.59
C GLY A 105 -2.34 -26.24 -18.17
N GLY A 106 -1.58 -25.15 -18.16
CA GLY A 106 -0.21 -25.12 -17.66
C GLY A 106 -0.18 -25.16 -16.11
N ASN A 107 1.00 -25.42 -15.56
CA ASN A 107 1.26 -25.49 -14.12
C ASN A 107 2.45 -24.62 -13.69
N ALA A 108 2.99 -23.82 -14.60
CA ALA A 108 4.14 -22.95 -14.34
C ALA A 108 3.83 -21.50 -14.70
N TRP A 109 4.26 -20.58 -13.82
CA TRP A 109 4.21 -19.16 -14.06
C TRP A 109 5.40 -18.72 -14.91
N VAL A 110 5.13 -17.93 -15.95
CA VAL A 110 6.11 -17.32 -16.85
C VAL A 110 6.06 -15.79 -16.67
N GLY A 111 7.22 -15.13 -16.69
CA GLY A 111 7.28 -13.67 -16.54
C GLY A 111 6.69 -12.93 -17.75
N GLY A 112 5.97 -11.86 -17.49
CA GLY A 112 5.31 -11.01 -18.46
C GLY A 112 3.79 -11.10 -18.40
N VAL A 113 3.11 -10.29 -19.25
CA VAL A 113 1.66 -10.34 -19.42
C VAL A 113 1.29 -11.41 -20.46
N GLY A 114 0.28 -12.19 -20.16
CA GLY A 114 -0.18 -13.30 -21.00
C GLY A 114 -1.04 -12.84 -22.18
N GLY A 115 -1.34 -13.80 -23.08
CA GLY A 115 -2.23 -13.65 -24.21
C GLY A 115 -3.71 -13.97 -23.88
N PRO A 116 -4.57 -14.04 -24.92
CA PRO A 116 -5.94 -14.50 -24.78
C PRO A 116 -6.00 -15.92 -24.18
N ASP A 117 -7.05 -16.18 -23.38
CA ASP A 117 -7.28 -17.45 -22.64
C ASP A 117 -6.27 -17.77 -21.53
N GLU A 118 -5.15 -17.07 -21.42
CA GLU A 118 -4.15 -17.27 -20.39
C GLU A 118 -4.61 -16.66 -19.05
N ILE A 119 -3.97 -17.12 -17.99
CA ILE A 119 -4.20 -16.60 -16.64
C ILE A 119 -3.11 -15.58 -16.34
N ASP A 120 -3.49 -14.32 -16.12
CA ASP A 120 -2.57 -13.26 -15.73
C ASP A 120 -2.57 -13.06 -14.22
N LYS A 121 -1.39 -12.83 -13.66
CA LYS A 121 -1.16 -12.43 -12.30
C LYS A 121 -0.41 -11.10 -12.27
N VAL A 122 -1.04 -10.10 -11.72
CA VAL A 122 -0.44 -8.79 -11.46
C VAL A 122 -0.09 -8.73 -9.97
N THR A 123 1.17 -8.53 -9.66
CA THR A 123 1.66 -8.36 -8.28
C THR A 123 2.26 -6.97 -8.14
N VAL A 124 1.95 -6.30 -7.03
CA VAL A 124 2.52 -4.99 -6.71
C VAL A 124 3.10 -5.02 -5.31
N THR A 125 4.33 -4.55 -5.20
CA THR A 125 5.08 -4.47 -3.95
C THR A 125 5.31 -3.01 -3.60
N TYR A 126 4.92 -2.60 -2.41
CA TYR A 126 5.04 -1.23 -1.94
C TYR A 126 5.70 -1.19 -0.57
N THR A 127 6.69 -0.33 -0.38
CA THR A 127 7.36 -0.16 0.90
C THR A 127 6.72 0.99 1.66
N TRP A 128 6.04 0.66 2.76
CA TRP A 128 5.53 1.63 3.72
C TRP A 128 6.64 2.02 4.69
N SER A 129 6.76 3.31 4.99
CA SER A 129 7.67 3.83 6.01
C SER A 129 6.86 4.43 7.15
N PHE A 130 7.08 3.96 8.37
CA PHE A 130 6.42 4.48 9.56
C PHE A 130 6.90 5.90 9.88
N TYR A 131 5.97 6.79 10.16
CA TYR A 131 6.25 8.18 10.56
C TYR A 131 6.71 8.26 12.03
N ASN A 132 6.22 7.36 12.89
CA ASN A 132 6.57 7.31 14.30
C ASN A 132 7.95 6.65 14.51
N PRO A 133 9.00 7.42 14.90
CA PRO A 133 10.35 6.86 15.04
C PRO A 133 10.48 5.83 16.16
N VAL A 134 9.55 5.80 17.11
CA VAL A 134 9.54 4.80 18.20
C VAL A 134 9.20 3.40 17.66
N LEU A 135 8.54 3.31 16.50
CA LEU A 135 8.26 2.04 15.84
C LEU A 135 9.46 1.49 15.05
N TRP A 136 10.44 2.32 14.69
CA TRP A 136 11.55 1.91 13.82
C TRP A 136 12.37 0.71 14.32
N PRO A 137 12.67 0.57 15.61
CA PRO A 137 13.38 -0.60 16.11
C PRO A 137 12.64 -1.94 15.96
N PHE A 138 11.32 -1.89 15.81
CA PHE A 138 10.45 -3.06 15.67
C PHE A 138 10.24 -3.50 14.22
N PHE A 139 10.58 -2.63 13.26
CA PHE A 139 10.47 -2.87 11.83
C PHE A 139 11.80 -2.53 11.16
N ASN A 140 12.12 -3.15 10.05
CA ASN A 140 13.38 -2.95 9.34
C ASN A 140 13.65 -1.45 9.04
N ASN A 141 14.32 -0.75 9.95
CA ASN A 141 14.50 0.72 9.94
C ASN A 141 13.19 1.51 9.73
N GLY A 142 12.12 1.08 10.39
CA GLY A 142 10.81 1.71 10.27
C GLY A 142 10.10 1.44 8.96
N GLN A 143 10.43 0.36 8.25
CA GLN A 143 9.82 0.01 6.99
C GLN A 143 9.18 -1.37 7.02
N ILE A 144 8.08 -1.50 6.29
CA ILE A 144 7.41 -2.78 6.03
C ILE A 144 7.05 -2.87 4.55
N THR A 145 7.26 -4.03 3.96
CA THR A 145 6.89 -4.28 2.57
C THR A 145 5.47 -4.85 2.51
N LEU A 146 4.60 -4.15 1.82
CA LEU A 146 3.24 -4.56 1.49
C LEU A 146 3.28 -5.21 0.09
N SER A 147 2.74 -6.40 -0.05
CA SER A 147 2.62 -7.08 -1.34
C SER A 147 1.17 -7.49 -1.55
N VAL A 148 0.63 -7.11 -2.69
CA VAL A 148 -0.74 -7.44 -3.11
C VAL A 148 -0.70 -8.04 -4.50
N ASP A 149 -1.57 -9.00 -4.77
CA ASP A 149 -1.68 -9.60 -6.09
C ASP A 149 -3.13 -9.86 -6.48
N SER A 150 -3.37 -9.88 -7.78
CA SER A 150 -4.64 -10.28 -8.35
C SER A 150 -4.39 -11.18 -9.55
N THR A 151 -5.14 -12.27 -9.62
CA THR A 151 -5.04 -13.29 -10.66
C THR A 151 -6.38 -13.39 -11.36
N MET A 152 -6.38 -13.25 -12.67
CA MET A 152 -7.60 -13.36 -13.50
C MET A 152 -7.29 -14.09 -14.82
N LYS A 153 -8.30 -14.76 -15.37
CA LYS A 153 -8.21 -15.35 -16.70
C LYS A 153 -8.55 -14.29 -17.74
N ASN A 154 -7.72 -14.17 -18.76
CA ASN A 154 -7.93 -13.28 -19.89
C ASN A 154 -9.12 -13.75 -20.76
N GLU A 155 -9.77 -12.81 -21.43
CA GLU A 155 -10.78 -13.12 -22.42
C GLU A 155 -10.19 -13.94 -23.57
N SER A 156 -11.00 -14.80 -24.17
CA SER A 156 -10.57 -15.66 -25.27
C SER A 156 -10.37 -14.92 -26.59
N ARG A 157 -10.94 -13.72 -26.73
CA ARG A 157 -10.75 -12.86 -27.89
C ARG A 157 -10.59 -11.42 -27.42
N TRP A 158 -9.50 -10.80 -27.84
CA TRP A 158 -9.31 -9.36 -27.70
C TRP A 158 -9.73 -8.66 -28.98
N GLN A 159 -10.38 -7.52 -28.82
CA GLN A 159 -10.83 -6.67 -29.94
C GLN A 159 -9.69 -5.78 -30.45
#